data_27e9e851a84990e564401c1e4303e641
#
_entry.id   27e9e851a84990e564401c1e4303e641
#
_cell.length_a   1.000
_cell.length_b   1.000
_cell.length_c   1.000
_cell.angle_alpha   90.00
_cell.angle_beta   90.00
_cell.angle_gamma   90.00
#
_symmetry.space_group_name_H-M   'P 1'
#
loop_
_entity.id
_entity.type
_entity.pdbx_description
1 polymer ?
#
loop_
_entity_poly.entity_id
_entity_poly.type
_entity_poly.pdbx_seq_one_letter_code
_entity_poly.pdbx_strand_id
1 'polypeptide(L)'
;SALQAINDLSGKATGTLRIAISHHLGLHRLPPLLKTYAQEQPDVLLDIEFMDSEKAYDQVMHGRSEIAVITLALEHHPNILSQKIWNDPLRFICAKDHPLSKLSEPQLSDLANFPVILPGLNTYTGRIVQNLFQSEKIPLKSPMSTNYLETISTMVEVGLGWSVLPETLVNQLHVMPFPHRTIQRELGYICHTKRTLSNAATSFLQLLDNERVSQKNA
;
A
#
# COMPACT_ATOMS: atom_id res chain seq x y z
N SER A 1 -13.95 -19.89 16.47
CA SER A 1 -14.39 -20.81 17.57
C SER A 1 -15.91 -20.84 17.65
N ALA A 2 -16.49 -21.91 18.27
CA ALA A 2 -17.94 -22.02 18.49
C ALA A 2 -18.47 -20.84 19.30
N LEU A 3 -17.71 -20.35 20.29
CA LEU A 3 -18.08 -19.19 21.10
C LEU A 3 -18.16 -17.91 20.26
N GLN A 4 -17.24 -17.73 19.32
CA GLN A 4 -17.29 -16.59 18.40
C GLN A 4 -18.51 -16.65 17.49
N ALA A 5 -18.83 -17.82 16.96
CA ALA A 5 -20.03 -18.00 16.12
C ALA A 5 -21.32 -17.66 16.88
N ILE A 6 -21.41 -18.02 18.16
CA ILE A 6 -22.55 -17.68 19.02
C ILE A 6 -22.64 -16.16 19.26
N ASN A 7 -21.49 -15.51 19.52
CA ASN A 7 -21.45 -14.07 19.72
C ASN A 7 -21.78 -13.32 18.42
N ASP A 8 -21.33 -13.82 17.28
CA ASP A 8 -21.67 -13.24 15.97
C ASP A 8 -23.18 -13.32 15.69
N LEU A 9 -23.86 -14.39 16.12
CA LEU A 9 -25.31 -14.50 16.05
C LEU A 9 -26.04 -13.46 16.91
N SER A 10 -25.44 -13.02 18.02
CA SER A 10 -25.99 -11.95 18.87
C SER A 10 -25.77 -10.54 18.30
N GLY A 11 -25.03 -10.40 17.19
CA GLY A 11 -24.69 -9.11 16.59
C GLY A 11 -23.55 -8.35 17.27
N LYS A 12 -22.96 -8.91 18.35
CA LYS A 12 -21.87 -8.29 19.11
C LYS A 12 -20.51 -8.65 18.51
N ALA A 13 -19.63 -7.64 18.35
CA ALA A 13 -18.26 -7.89 17.92
C ALA A 13 -17.38 -8.33 19.09
N THR A 14 -16.84 -9.54 19.03
CA THR A 14 -15.96 -10.15 20.03
C THR A 14 -14.94 -11.07 19.38
N GLY A 15 -14.05 -11.63 20.18
CA GLY A 15 -13.05 -12.61 19.75
C GLY A 15 -11.83 -11.95 19.13
N THR A 16 -11.13 -12.69 18.28
CA THR A 16 -9.89 -12.24 17.65
C THR A 16 -10.14 -11.89 16.19
N LEU A 17 -9.76 -10.69 15.79
CA LEU A 17 -9.75 -10.24 14.39
C LEU A 17 -8.33 -10.26 13.85
N ARG A 18 -8.06 -11.16 12.91
CA ARG A 18 -6.76 -11.27 12.25
C ARG A 18 -6.72 -10.43 10.99
N ILE A 19 -5.81 -9.46 10.99
CA ILE A 19 -5.62 -8.51 9.89
C ILE A 19 -4.16 -8.54 9.45
N ALA A 20 -3.93 -8.64 8.14
CA ALA A 20 -2.63 -8.40 7.55
C ALA A 20 -2.58 -6.98 6.98
N ILE A 21 -1.53 -6.22 7.28
CA ILE A 21 -1.38 -4.82 6.89
C ILE A 21 -0.03 -4.62 6.21
N SER A 22 0.00 -3.92 5.08
CA SER A 22 1.26 -3.52 4.47
C SER A 22 1.98 -2.47 5.32
N HIS A 23 3.33 -2.50 5.31
CA HIS A 23 4.14 -1.65 6.18
C HIS A 23 3.81 -0.16 6.04
N HIS A 24 3.71 0.34 4.82
CA HIS A 24 3.43 1.75 4.55
C HIS A 24 2.06 2.19 5.10
N LEU A 25 1.01 1.39 4.87
CA LEU A 25 -0.33 1.65 5.39
C LEU A 25 -0.39 1.62 6.92
N GLY A 26 0.36 0.69 7.53
CA GLY A 26 0.47 0.58 8.98
C GLY A 26 1.14 1.80 9.64
N LEU A 27 1.97 2.53 8.91
CA LEU A 27 2.64 3.74 9.41
C LEU A 27 1.86 5.02 9.13
N HIS A 28 1.25 5.15 7.95
CA HIS A 28 0.79 6.45 7.46
C HIS A 28 -0.72 6.63 7.42
N ARG A 29 -1.51 5.56 7.30
CA ARG A 29 -2.96 5.69 7.11
C ARG A 29 -3.82 5.01 8.16
N LEU A 30 -3.42 3.86 8.65
CA LEU A 30 -4.25 3.04 9.54
C LEU A 30 -4.18 3.38 11.02
N PRO A 31 -3.12 3.96 11.60
CA PRO A 31 -3.06 4.16 13.05
C PRO A 31 -4.27 4.88 13.65
N PRO A 32 -4.81 5.98 13.07
CA PRO A 32 -6.01 6.61 13.61
C PRO A 32 -7.24 5.71 13.57
N LEU A 33 -7.41 4.92 12.50
CA LEU A 33 -8.55 4.02 12.33
C LEU A 33 -8.46 2.83 13.30
N LEU A 34 -7.26 2.30 13.51
CA LEU A 34 -7.02 1.24 14.49
C LEU A 34 -7.31 1.71 15.92
N LYS A 35 -6.93 2.94 16.25
CA LYS A 35 -7.24 3.56 17.53
C LYS A 35 -8.75 3.67 17.73
N THR A 36 -9.48 4.20 16.75
CA THR A 36 -10.93 4.32 16.79
C THR A 36 -11.59 2.95 16.95
N TYR A 37 -11.17 1.97 16.16
CA TYR A 37 -11.71 0.62 16.25
C TYR A 37 -11.51 -0.02 17.64
N ALA A 38 -10.31 0.09 18.19
CA ALA A 38 -10.00 -0.43 19.51
C ALA A 38 -10.88 0.20 20.62
N GLN A 39 -11.22 1.48 20.48
CA GLN A 39 -12.11 2.18 21.41
C GLN A 39 -13.56 1.78 21.25
N GLU A 40 -14.02 1.60 20.02
CA GLU A 40 -15.43 1.25 19.71
C GLU A 40 -15.73 -0.24 19.94
N GLN A 41 -14.74 -1.11 19.81
CA GLN A 41 -14.85 -2.56 19.92
C GLN A 41 -13.89 -3.12 20.97
N PRO A 42 -14.11 -2.80 22.25
CA PRO A 42 -13.16 -3.16 23.31
C PRO A 42 -13.09 -4.67 23.60
N ASP A 43 -14.09 -5.44 23.18
CA ASP A 43 -14.15 -6.88 23.34
C ASP A 43 -13.48 -7.66 22.19
N VAL A 44 -12.92 -6.95 21.20
CA VAL A 44 -12.19 -7.55 20.09
C VAL A 44 -10.69 -7.46 20.33
N LEU A 45 -10.02 -8.60 20.26
CA LEU A 45 -8.55 -8.64 20.21
C LEU A 45 -8.10 -8.46 18.76
N LEU A 46 -7.34 -7.41 18.50
CA LEU A 46 -6.70 -7.20 17.20
C LEU A 46 -5.41 -8.01 17.13
N ASP A 47 -5.37 -8.95 16.20
CA ASP A 47 -4.19 -9.75 15.86
C ASP A 47 -3.68 -9.25 14.51
N ILE A 48 -2.70 -8.35 14.54
CA ILE A 48 -2.21 -7.64 13.35
C ILE A 48 -0.82 -8.13 12.99
N GLU A 49 -0.65 -8.55 11.74
CA GLU A 49 0.66 -8.84 11.16
C GLU A 49 1.00 -7.82 10.09
N PHE A 50 2.22 -7.29 10.13
CA PHE A 50 2.73 -6.37 9.10
C PHE A 50 3.61 -7.15 8.13
N MET A 51 3.35 -6.97 6.84
CA MET A 51 4.04 -7.70 5.77
C MET A 51 3.89 -6.99 4.42
N ASP A 52 4.59 -7.47 3.41
CA ASP A 52 4.39 -7.01 2.04
C ASP A 52 2.97 -7.32 1.56
N SER A 53 2.41 -6.45 0.69
CA SER A 53 1.04 -6.58 0.18
C SER A 53 0.79 -7.94 -0.47
N GLU A 54 1.75 -8.49 -1.18
CA GLU A 54 1.65 -9.78 -1.86
C GLU A 54 1.52 -10.94 -0.86
N LYS A 55 2.27 -10.89 0.25
CA LYS A 55 2.15 -11.87 1.34
C LYS A 55 0.82 -11.74 2.07
N ALA A 56 0.37 -10.51 2.32
CA ALA A 56 -0.93 -10.24 2.93
C ALA A 56 -2.09 -10.75 2.07
N TYR A 57 -1.98 -10.57 0.76
CA TYR A 57 -2.92 -11.13 -0.21
C TYR A 57 -3.02 -12.65 -0.07
N ASP A 58 -1.87 -13.32 0.01
CA ASP A 58 -1.78 -14.77 0.18
C ASP A 58 -2.36 -15.25 1.52
N GLN A 59 -2.17 -14.48 2.59
CA GLN A 59 -2.78 -14.72 3.90
C GLN A 59 -4.31 -14.79 3.83
N VAL A 60 -4.93 -13.85 3.09
CA VAL A 60 -6.39 -13.83 2.91
C VAL A 60 -6.85 -14.99 2.03
N MET A 61 -6.15 -15.26 0.92
CA MET A 61 -6.45 -16.40 0.04
C MET A 61 -6.52 -17.72 0.81
N HIS A 62 -5.61 -17.96 1.73
CA HIS A 62 -5.51 -19.19 2.51
C HIS A 62 -6.23 -19.13 3.88
N GLY A 63 -6.93 -18.03 4.17
CA GLY A 63 -7.72 -17.89 5.39
C GLY A 63 -6.93 -17.74 6.68
N ARG A 64 -5.65 -17.39 6.60
CA ARG A 64 -4.82 -17.07 7.77
C ARG A 64 -5.12 -15.70 8.35
N SER A 65 -5.50 -14.76 7.49
CA SER A 65 -6.06 -13.47 7.87
C SER A 65 -7.46 -13.32 7.28
N GLU A 66 -8.36 -12.71 8.02
CA GLU A 66 -9.73 -12.48 7.57
C GLU A 66 -9.81 -11.29 6.61
N ILE A 67 -9.02 -10.27 6.87
CA ILE A 67 -8.89 -9.05 6.10
C ILE A 67 -7.42 -8.75 5.84
N ALA A 68 -7.11 -8.13 4.72
CA ALA A 68 -5.84 -7.44 4.54
C ALA A 68 -6.10 -6.00 4.08
N VAL A 69 -5.28 -5.06 4.56
CA VAL A 69 -5.27 -3.66 4.11
C VAL A 69 -3.92 -3.40 3.47
N ILE A 70 -3.92 -3.21 2.16
CA ILE A 70 -2.75 -3.38 1.31
C ILE A 70 -2.77 -2.44 0.10
N THR A 71 -1.65 -2.37 -0.62
CA THR A 71 -1.66 -1.97 -2.02
C THR A 71 -2.42 -3.04 -2.81
N LEU A 72 -3.48 -2.64 -3.50
CA LEU A 72 -4.33 -3.58 -4.23
C LEU A 72 -3.59 -4.17 -5.43
N ALA A 73 -3.86 -5.46 -5.70
CA ALA A 73 -3.30 -6.16 -6.84
C ALA A 73 -3.73 -5.51 -8.15
N LEU A 74 -2.86 -5.58 -9.16
CA LEU A 74 -3.14 -5.08 -10.51
C LEU A 74 -4.15 -5.97 -11.26
N GLU A 75 -4.25 -7.24 -10.86
CA GLU A 75 -5.11 -8.24 -11.48
C GLU A 75 -6.24 -8.65 -10.54
N HIS A 76 -7.41 -8.90 -11.11
CA HIS A 76 -8.55 -9.40 -10.36
C HIS A 76 -8.49 -10.91 -10.17
N HIS A 77 -8.84 -11.39 -8.97
CA HIS A 77 -9.01 -12.80 -8.65
C HIS A 77 -10.46 -13.06 -8.21
N PRO A 78 -11.14 -14.11 -8.75
CA PRO A 78 -12.57 -14.33 -8.48
C PRO A 78 -12.89 -14.64 -7.00
N ASN A 79 -11.93 -15.16 -6.24
CA ASN A 79 -12.10 -15.46 -4.82
C ASN A 79 -11.76 -14.30 -3.89
N ILE A 80 -11.33 -13.16 -4.43
CA ILE A 80 -10.96 -11.98 -3.64
C ILE A 80 -11.89 -10.82 -3.98
N LEU A 81 -12.51 -10.27 -2.94
CA LEU A 81 -13.17 -8.98 -3.01
C LEU A 81 -12.14 -7.91 -2.67
N SER A 82 -11.96 -6.95 -3.56
CA SER A 82 -11.08 -5.79 -3.37
C SER A 82 -11.90 -4.52 -3.32
N GLN A 83 -11.67 -3.69 -2.30
CA GLN A 83 -12.30 -2.38 -2.18
C GLN A 83 -11.24 -1.30 -2.06
N LYS A 84 -11.20 -0.41 -3.03
CA LYS A 84 -10.35 0.78 -2.96
C LYS A 84 -10.87 1.75 -1.93
N ILE A 85 -9.98 2.25 -1.07
CA ILE A 85 -10.24 3.29 -0.08
C ILE A 85 -9.50 4.57 -0.44
N TRP A 86 -8.22 4.49 -0.83
CA TRP A 86 -7.38 5.65 -1.16
C TRP A 86 -6.74 5.51 -2.53
N ASN A 87 -6.63 6.65 -3.21
CA ASN A 87 -5.64 6.83 -4.28
C ASN A 87 -4.31 7.22 -3.64
N ASP A 88 -3.23 6.67 -4.13
CA ASP A 88 -1.89 6.92 -3.62
C ASP A 88 -0.97 7.37 -4.77
N PRO A 89 -0.93 8.68 -5.05
CA PRO A 89 -0.09 9.20 -6.09
C PRO A 89 1.38 8.91 -5.84
N LEU A 90 2.07 8.47 -6.87
CA LEU A 90 3.51 8.22 -6.86
C LEU A 90 4.23 9.38 -7.57
N ARG A 91 5.36 9.79 -7.02
CA ARG A 91 6.19 10.87 -7.55
C ARG A 91 7.57 10.35 -7.92
N PHE A 92 8.09 10.85 -9.04
CA PHE A 92 9.49 10.67 -9.39
C PHE A 92 10.34 11.58 -8.51
N ILE A 93 11.30 11.01 -7.80
CA ILE A 93 12.09 11.74 -6.81
C ILE A 93 13.58 11.44 -6.93
N CYS A 94 14.39 12.41 -6.54
CA CYS A 94 15.83 12.29 -6.38
C CYS A 94 16.30 13.17 -5.21
N ALA A 95 17.57 13.10 -4.84
CA ALA A 95 18.14 14.02 -3.87
C ALA A 95 18.11 15.45 -4.41
N LYS A 96 18.03 16.44 -3.52
CA LYS A 96 18.01 17.88 -3.88
C LYS A 96 19.23 18.33 -4.65
N ASP A 97 20.38 17.72 -4.43
CA ASP A 97 21.65 17.99 -5.08
C ASP A 97 21.99 17.01 -6.22
N HIS A 98 21.09 16.07 -6.53
CA HIS A 98 21.26 15.12 -7.62
C HIS A 98 21.26 15.85 -8.98
N PRO A 99 22.05 15.40 -9.98
CA PRO A 99 22.05 16.01 -11.32
C PRO A 99 20.66 16.13 -11.96
N LEU A 100 19.79 15.14 -11.75
CA LEU A 100 18.40 15.16 -12.25
C LEU A 100 17.57 16.31 -11.67
N SER A 101 17.89 16.83 -10.49
CA SER A 101 17.15 17.93 -9.86
C SER A 101 17.32 19.26 -10.62
N LYS A 102 18.34 19.37 -11.46
CA LYS A 102 18.65 20.58 -12.24
C LYS A 102 17.90 20.64 -13.58
N LEU A 103 17.24 19.56 -13.97
CA LEU A 103 16.47 19.51 -15.19
C LEU A 103 15.08 20.12 -14.98
N SER A 104 14.74 21.14 -15.78
CA SER A 104 13.41 21.77 -15.74
C SER A 104 12.32 20.88 -16.35
N GLU A 105 12.67 20.11 -17.36
CA GLU A 105 11.79 19.22 -18.10
C GLU A 105 12.44 17.83 -18.27
N PRO A 106 12.58 17.06 -17.18
CA PRO A 106 13.20 15.74 -17.26
C PRO A 106 12.35 14.80 -18.13
N GLN A 107 13.04 13.95 -18.89
CA GLN A 107 12.43 12.87 -19.66
C GLN A 107 12.74 11.53 -19.02
N LEU A 108 11.94 10.49 -19.29
CA LEU A 108 12.22 9.14 -18.77
C LEU A 108 13.59 8.64 -19.23
N SER A 109 14.04 9.02 -20.43
CA SER A 109 15.36 8.67 -20.93
C SER A 109 16.50 9.29 -20.11
N ASP A 110 16.31 10.45 -19.51
CA ASP A 110 17.28 11.07 -18.61
C ASP A 110 17.46 10.23 -17.34
N LEU A 111 16.35 9.70 -16.81
CA LEU A 111 16.35 8.83 -15.63
C LEU A 111 17.15 7.55 -15.85
N ALA A 112 17.10 7.00 -17.06
CA ALA A 112 17.80 5.76 -17.41
C ALA A 112 19.32 5.88 -17.33
N ASN A 113 19.88 7.09 -17.32
CA ASN A 113 21.33 7.35 -17.20
C ASN A 113 21.83 7.20 -15.75
N PHE A 114 20.94 7.06 -14.77
CA PHE A 114 21.27 7.00 -13.35
C PHE A 114 20.66 5.75 -12.70
N PRO A 115 21.29 5.25 -11.63
CA PRO A 115 20.72 4.13 -10.87
C PRO A 115 19.37 4.49 -10.29
N VAL A 116 18.44 3.51 -10.31
CA VAL A 116 17.14 3.59 -9.66
C VAL A 116 17.10 2.64 -8.46
N ILE A 117 16.42 3.06 -7.41
CA ILE A 117 16.17 2.23 -6.22
C ILE A 117 14.67 1.95 -6.19
N LEU A 118 14.28 0.69 -6.41
CA LEU A 118 12.88 0.28 -6.50
C LEU A 118 12.57 -0.88 -5.57
N PRO A 119 11.30 -1.04 -5.18
CA PRO A 119 10.81 -2.31 -4.67
C PRO A 119 11.04 -3.44 -5.70
N GLY A 120 11.13 -4.66 -5.21
CA GLY A 120 11.31 -5.83 -6.07
C GLY A 120 10.16 -6.03 -7.06
N LEU A 121 10.42 -6.76 -8.14
CA LEU A 121 9.41 -7.12 -9.15
C LEU A 121 8.36 -8.09 -8.60
N ASN A 122 8.58 -8.67 -7.44
CA ASN A 122 7.60 -9.43 -6.69
C ASN A 122 6.58 -8.54 -5.96
N THR A 123 6.68 -7.22 -6.06
CA THR A 123 5.75 -6.25 -5.49
C THR A 123 4.91 -5.58 -6.56
N TYR A 124 3.69 -5.18 -6.20
CA TYR A 124 2.80 -4.42 -7.11
C TYR A 124 3.42 -3.07 -7.48
N THR A 125 4.00 -2.38 -6.50
CA THR A 125 4.65 -1.07 -6.71
C THR A 125 5.83 -1.17 -7.67
N GLY A 126 6.71 -2.15 -7.48
CA GLY A 126 7.84 -2.38 -8.39
C GLY A 126 7.39 -2.67 -9.81
N ARG A 127 6.33 -3.47 -9.98
CA ARG A 127 5.76 -3.79 -11.31
C ARG A 127 5.12 -2.58 -12.00
N ILE A 128 4.44 -1.70 -11.26
CA ILE A 128 3.85 -0.47 -11.82
C ILE A 128 4.95 0.36 -12.50
N VAL A 129 6.06 0.59 -11.82
CA VAL A 129 7.18 1.39 -12.36
C VAL A 129 7.86 0.64 -13.51
N GLN A 130 8.15 -0.64 -13.34
CA GLN A 130 8.78 -1.44 -14.38
C GLN A 130 7.95 -1.46 -15.66
N ASN A 131 6.65 -1.65 -15.56
CA ASN A 131 5.75 -1.67 -16.71
C ASN A 131 5.77 -0.34 -17.48
N LEU A 132 5.84 0.80 -16.78
CA LEU A 132 5.94 2.10 -17.41
C LEU A 132 7.21 2.19 -18.29
N PHE A 133 8.36 1.85 -17.75
CA PHE A 133 9.63 1.93 -18.48
C PHE A 133 9.72 0.90 -19.61
N GLN A 134 9.17 -0.30 -19.41
CA GLN A 134 9.06 -1.31 -20.46
C GLN A 134 8.18 -0.84 -21.63
N SER A 135 7.06 -0.18 -21.35
CA SER A 135 6.17 0.36 -22.39
C SER A 135 6.87 1.40 -23.27
N GLU A 136 7.81 2.14 -22.72
CA GLU A 136 8.63 3.14 -23.42
C GLU A 136 9.94 2.53 -23.96
N LYS A 137 10.18 1.24 -23.76
CA LYS A 137 11.41 0.53 -24.16
C LYS A 137 12.69 1.14 -23.55
N ILE A 138 12.59 1.64 -22.33
CA ILE A 138 13.70 2.26 -21.60
C ILE A 138 14.20 1.28 -20.53
N PRO A 139 15.48 0.85 -20.60
CA PRO A 139 16.05 -0.05 -19.60
C PRO A 139 16.32 0.68 -18.29
N LEU A 140 16.10 0.00 -17.17
CA LEU A 140 16.43 0.49 -15.84
C LEU A 140 17.64 -0.21 -15.27
N LYS A 141 18.50 0.56 -14.60
CA LYS A 141 19.64 0.04 -13.81
C LYS A 141 19.25 0.09 -12.33
N SER A 142 18.89 -1.05 -11.77
CA SER A 142 18.46 -1.17 -10.36
C SER A 142 19.46 -2.04 -9.58
N PRO A 143 20.62 -1.50 -9.17
CA PRO A 143 21.64 -2.26 -8.44
C PRO A 143 21.23 -2.54 -6.99
N MET A 144 20.20 -1.87 -6.51
CA MET A 144 19.71 -1.91 -5.13
C MET A 144 18.20 -2.03 -5.12
N SER A 145 17.67 -2.93 -4.31
CA SER A 145 16.23 -3.15 -4.18
C SER A 145 15.87 -3.45 -2.73
N THR A 146 14.78 -2.88 -2.27
CA THR A 146 14.15 -3.19 -0.99
C THR A 146 12.65 -2.92 -1.07
N ASN A 147 11.85 -3.72 -0.38
CA ASN A 147 10.39 -3.54 -0.34
C ASN A 147 9.94 -2.49 0.69
N TYR A 148 10.86 -1.97 1.50
CA TYR A 148 10.58 -0.93 2.50
C TYR A 148 10.74 0.46 1.88
N LEU A 149 9.63 1.15 1.64
CA LEU A 149 9.62 2.46 0.97
C LEU A 149 10.36 3.54 1.76
N GLU A 150 10.31 3.49 3.09
CA GLU A 150 11.05 4.39 3.97
C GLU A 150 12.57 4.23 3.80
N THR A 151 13.04 3.01 3.62
CA THR A 151 14.45 2.73 3.32
C THR A 151 14.84 3.30 1.96
N ILE A 152 13.98 3.13 0.94
CA ILE A 152 14.21 3.72 -0.38
C ILE A 152 14.34 5.24 -0.28
N SER A 153 13.43 5.90 0.43
CA SER A 153 13.46 7.35 0.65
C SER A 153 14.80 7.80 1.22
N THR A 154 15.30 7.11 2.24
CA THR A 154 16.59 7.42 2.86
C THR A 154 17.77 7.21 1.89
N MET A 155 17.78 6.12 1.13
CA MET A 155 18.84 5.85 0.16
C MET A 155 18.86 6.87 -0.99
N VAL A 156 17.69 7.34 -1.41
CA VAL A 156 17.57 8.42 -2.41
C VAL A 156 18.08 9.75 -1.83
N GLU A 157 17.72 10.07 -0.60
CA GLU A 157 18.14 11.31 0.07
C GLU A 157 19.67 11.43 0.17
N VAL A 158 20.35 10.33 0.42
CA VAL A 158 21.84 10.30 0.46
C VAL A 158 22.49 10.23 -0.93
N GLY A 159 21.71 10.25 -2.02
CA GLY A 159 22.21 10.41 -3.37
C GLY A 159 22.59 9.12 -4.09
N LEU A 160 22.13 7.95 -3.64
CA LEU A 160 22.48 6.66 -4.25
C LEU A 160 21.71 6.36 -5.55
N GLY A 161 20.67 7.13 -5.86
CA GLY A 161 19.88 6.97 -7.05
C GLY A 161 18.59 7.78 -6.99
N TRP A 162 17.74 7.63 -8.00
CA TRP A 162 16.38 8.16 -8.02
C TRP A 162 15.37 7.04 -7.73
N SER A 163 14.13 7.42 -7.49
CA SER A 163 13.05 6.44 -7.28
C SER A 163 11.68 7.02 -7.63
N VAL A 164 10.67 6.20 -7.41
CA VAL A 164 9.25 6.59 -7.47
C VAL A 164 8.64 6.22 -6.13
N LEU A 165 8.14 7.22 -5.40
CA LEU A 165 7.62 7.05 -4.05
C LEU A 165 6.28 7.76 -3.85
N PRO A 166 5.46 7.30 -2.89
CA PRO A 166 4.26 8.02 -2.46
C PRO A 166 4.57 9.43 -1.96
N GLU A 167 3.63 10.34 -2.13
CA GLU A 167 3.76 11.73 -1.66
C GLU A 167 4.06 11.84 -0.16
N THR A 168 3.66 10.88 0.64
CA THR A 168 3.95 10.83 2.09
C THR A 168 5.43 10.71 2.44
N LEU A 169 6.30 10.36 1.47
CA LEU A 169 7.72 10.08 1.68
C LEU A 169 8.67 11.04 0.96
N VAL A 170 8.16 12.16 0.42
CA VAL A 170 8.97 13.04 -0.45
C VAL A 170 9.46 14.33 0.20
N ASN A 171 9.19 14.58 1.48
CA ASN A 171 9.43 15.88 2.14
C ASN A 171 10.87 16.40 2.06
N GLN A 172 11.86 15.53 2.10
CA GLN A 172 13.28 15.88 2.03
C GLN A 172 13.90 15.68 0.64
N LEU A 173 13.06 15.40 -0.35
CA LEU A 173 13.48 15.02 -1.69
C LEU A 173 13.08 16.07 -2.72
N HIS A 174 13.75 16.05 -3.86
CA HIS A 174 13.32 16.80 -5.04
C HIS A 174 12.30 15.97 -5.82
N VAL A 175 11.12 16.53 -6.04
CA VAL A 175 10.10 15.93 -6.90
C VAL A 175 10.35 16.40 -8.34
N MET A 176 10.67 15.47 -9.21
CA MET A 176 10.89 15.77 -10.63
C MET A 176 9.54 16.00 -11.33
N PRO A 177 9.41 17.06 -12.14
CA PRO A 177 8.15 17.36 -12.79
C PRO A 177 7.88 16.44 -14.00
N PHE A 178 6.81 15.66 -13.91
CA PHE A 178 6.26 14.87 -15.02
C PHE A 178 4.76 15.16 -15.15
N PRO A 179 4.39 16.37 -15.63
CA PRO A 179 3.00 16.85 -15.59
C PRO A 179 2.02 16.03 -16.44
N HIS A 180 2.51 15.33 -17.44
CA HIS A 180 1.70 14.51 -18.35
C HIS A 180 1.70 13.02 -17.99
N ARG A 181 2.28 12.64 -16.85
CA ARG A 181 2.34 11.26 -16.39
C ARG A 181 1.80 11.14 -14.98
N THR A 182 0.70 10.44 -14.85
CA THR A 182 0.13 10.10 -13.56
C THR A 182 0.42 8.63 -13.27
N ILE A 183 1.18 8.38 -12.20
CA ILE A 183 1.39 7.04 -11.66
C ILE A 183 0.79 7.02 -10.27
N GLN A 184 0.01 5.98 -9.99
CA GLN A 184 -0.62 5.84 -8.68
C GLN A 184 -0.78 4.37 -8.33
N ARG A 185 -0.86 4.12 -7.02
CA ARG A 185 -1.34 2.87 -6.46
C ARG A 185 -2.76 3.04 -6.00
N GLU A 186 -3.49 1.96 -5.94
CA GLU A 186 -4.74 1.89 -5.22
C GLU A 186 -4.51 1.18 -3.89
N LEU A 187 -4.88 1.83 -2.80
CA LEU A 187 -4.81 1.28 -1.45
C LEU A 187 -6.21 0.96 -0.96
N GLY A 188 -6.36 -0.15 -0.27
CA GLY A 188 -7.66 -0.56 0.22
C GLY A 188 -7.61 -1.87 0.97
N TYR A 189 -8.76 -2.51 1.09
CA TYR A 189 -8.85 -3.80 1.73
C TYR A 189 -9.26 -4.91 0.77
N ILE A 190 -8.91 -6.13 1.17
CA ILE A 190 -9.39 -7.36 0.54
C ILE A 190 -9.96 -8.30 1.59
N CYS A 191 -10.92 -9.10 1.17
CA CYS A 191 -11.43 -10.26 1.90
C CYS A 191 -11.79 -11.39 0.94
N HIS A 192 -11.99 -12.59 1.47
CA HIS A 192 -12.31 -13.76 0.65
C HIS A 192 -13.81 -13.83 0.34
N THR A 193 -14.19 -13.92 -0.93
CA THR A 193 -15.60 -13.90 -1.36
C THR A 193 -16.41 -15.10 -0.87
N LYS A 194 -15.76 -16.24 -0.61
CA LYS A 194 -16.41 -17.51 -0.21
C LYS A 194 -16.40 -17.77 1.30
N ARG A 195 -15.92 -16.81 2.10
CA ARG A 195 -15.90 -16.93 3.56
C ARG A 195 -16.81 -15.89 4.17
N THR A 196 -17.57 -16.32 5.17
CA THR A 196 -18.41 -15.41 5.96
C THR A 196 -17.50 -14.60 6.87
N LEU A 197 -17.66 -13.26 6.83
CA LEU A 197 -16.97 -12.35 7.72
C LEU A 197 -17.55 -12.42 9.14
N SER A 198 -16.69 -12.38 10.16
CA SER A 198 -17.11 -12.19 11.54
C SER A 198 -17.72 -10.79 11.74
N ASN A 199 -18.47 -10.59 12.83
CA ASN A 199 -18.94 -9.26 13.19
C ASN A 199 -17.79 -8.28 13.44
N ALA A 200 -16.69 -8.78 14.01
CA ALA A 200 -15.47 -7.99 14.20
C ALA A 200 -14.89 -7.50 12.87
N ALA A 201 -14.81 -8.36 11.85
CA ALA A 201 -14.36 -8.00 10.52
C ALA A 201 -15.32 -7.01 9.84
N THR A 202 -16.61 -7.27 9.90
CA THR A 202 -17.64 -6.40 9.31
C THR A 202 -17.57 -4.99 9.90
N SER A 203 -17.43 -4.86 11.22
CA SER A 203 -17.28 -3.56 11.89
C SER A 203 -16.01 -2.83 11.46
N PHE A 204 -14.91 -3.55 11.26
CA PHE A 204 -13.67 -2.95 10.78
C PHE A 204 -13.79 -2.46 9.33
N LEU A 205 -14.39 -3.25 8.45
CA LEU A 205 -14.62 -2.84 7.07
C LEU A 205 -15.57 -1.65 6.98
N GLN A 206 -16.58 -1.56 7.86
CA GLN A 206 -17.46 -0.40 7.93
C GLN A 206 -16.68 0.89 8.24
N LEU A 207 -15.73 0.82 9.14
CA LEU A 207 -14.86 1.95 9.47
C LEU A 207 -14.01 2.39 8.27
N LEU A 208 -13.45 1.44 7.52
CA LEU A 208 -12.72 1.72 6.28
C LEU A 208 -13.62 2.29 5.18
N ASP A 209 -14.83 1.78 5.03
CA ASP A 209 -15.79 2.30 4.05
C ASP A 209 -16.22 3.73 4.37
N ASN A 210 -16.36 4.09 5.66
CA ASN A 210 -16.62 5.45 6.10
C ASN A 210 -15.44 6.39 5.74
N GLU A 211 -14.21 5.93 5.87
CA GLU A 211 -13.02 6.68 5.44
C GLU A 211 -13.06 6.97 3.93
N ARG A 212 -13.47 6.00 3.12
CA ARG A 212 -13.63 6.19 1.67
C ARG A 212 -14.63 7.29 1.32
N VAL A 213 -15.74 7.38 2.05
CA VAL A 213 -16.76 8.41 1.85
C VAL A 213 -16.22 9.79 2.21
N SER A 214 -15.48 9.91 3.31
CA SER A 214 -14.80 11.15 3.72
C SER A 214 -13.86 11.68 2.65
N GLN A 215 -13.06 10.79 2.04
CA GLN A 215 -12.10 11.16 0.99
C GLN A 215 -12.75 11.72 -0.27
N LYS A 216 -13.99 11.31 -0.59
CA LYS A 216 -14.74 11.81 -1.75
C LYS A 216 -15.32 13.20 -1.53
N ASN A 217 -15.50 13.61 -0.29
CA ASN A 217 -16.14 14.86 0.11
C ASN A 217 -15.12 15.95 0.51
N ALA A 218 -13.84 15.63 0.51
CA ALA A 218 -12.72 16.53 0.78
C ALA A 218 -12.06 17.01 -0.53
#